data_f1ffec5de03e2b18faf60621a57d074f
#
_entry.id   f1ffec5de03e2b18faf60621a57d074f
#
_cell.length_a   1.000
_cell.length_b   1.000
_cell.length_c   1.000
_cell.angle_alpha   90.00
_cell.angle_beta   90.00
_cell.angle_gamma   90.00
#
_symmetry.space_group_name_H-M   'P 1'
#
loop_
_entity.id
_entity.type
_entity.pdbx_description
1 polymer ?
#
loop_
_entity_poly.entity_id
_entity_poly.type
_entity_poly.pdbx_seq_one_letter_code
_entity_poly.pdbx_strand_id
1 'polypeptide(L)'
;TSTVTTYIESASGIEEGGKTGLTAIVVGFLFLLGVFFTDVFIAIPNYATAPALMVIGAMMMRGVGDIKWDDIEVAIPAFLTIALMPFAYSIADGIAWGVISYVAIKFAVGKYEEIIKNQILMIITVLMTMFYLGPGDQTTFDYIFDLLN
;
A
#
# COMPACT_ATOMS: atom_id res chain seq x y z
N THR A 1 7.72 -6.64 9.60
CA THR A 1 6.45 -5.89 9.63
C THR A 1 6.44 -4.89 8.49
N SER A 2 5.44 -4.96 7.64
CA SER A 2 5.31 -4.04 6.50
C SER A 2 5.04 -2.62 7.01
N THR A 3 5.85 -1.65 6.58
CA THR A 3 5.64 -0.22 6.88
C THR A 3 4.40 0.36 6.19
N VAL A 4 3.84 -0.34 5.20
CA VAL A 4 2.64 0.08 4.46
C VAL A 4 1.38 -0.01 5.34
N THR A 5 1.31 -0.99 6.25
CA THR A 5 0.16 -1.16 7.15
C THR A 5 0.04 -0.02 8.18
N THR A 6 1.15 0.55 8.63
CA THR A 6 1.15 1.66 9.61
C THR A 6 0.63 2.99 9.04
N TYR A 7 0.46 3.10 7.74
CA TYR A 7 -0.09 4.31 7.12
C TYR A 7 -1.59 4.47 7.37
N ILE A 8 -2.34 3.36 7.45
CA ILE A 8 -3.80 3.37 7.61
C ILE A 8 -4.20 3.94 8.98
N GLU A 9 -3.53 3.51 10.05
CA GLU A 9 -3.79 4.03 11.40
C GLU A 9 -3.42 5.51 11.52
N SER A 10 -2.38 5.95 10.80
CA SER A 10 -1.96 7.35 10.78
C SER A 10 -3.00 8.25 10.10
N ALA A 11 -3.70 7.76 9.07
CA ALA A 11 -4.74 8.53 8.38
C ALA A 11 -5.91 8.88 9.30
N SER A 12 -6.35 7.94 10.15
CA SER A 12 -7.41 8.21 11.14
C SER A 12 -6.99 9.27 12.16
N GLY A 13 -5.73 9.26 12.59
CA GLY A 13 -5.18 10.27 13.50
C GLY A 13 -5.13 11.67 12.87
N ILE A 14 -4.90 11.76 11.56
CA ILE A 14 -4.91 13.04 10.82
C ILE A 14 -6.34 13.60 10.70
N GLU A 15 -7.34 12.75 10.47
CA GLU A 15 -8.75 13.16 10.43
C GLU A 15 -9.23 13.74 11.78
N GLU A 16 -8.77 13.18 12.90
CA GLU A 16 -9.03 13.66 14.25
C GLU A 16 -8.20 14.91 14.65
N GLY A 17 -7.42 15.45 13.74
CA GLY A 17 -6.66 16.70 13.93
C GLY A 17 -5.20 16.53 14.31
N GLY A 18 -4.67 15.31 14.32
CA GLY A 18 -3.26 15.02 14.61
C GLY A 18 -2.31 15.37 13.46
N LYS A 19 -2.17 16.67 13.15
CA LYS A 19 -1.42 17.17 11.96
C LYS A 19 -0.02 17.70 12.28
N THR A 20 0.45 17.56 13.52
CA THR A 20 1.72 18.14 13.96
C THR A 20 2.75 17.06 14.32
N GLY A 21 4.04 17.42 14.26
CA GLY A 21 5.11 16.53 14.72
C GLY A 21 4.99 16.12 16.20
N LEU A 22 4.30 16.91 17.01
CA LEU A 22 4.00 16.58 18.41
C LEU A 22 3.17 15.28 18.51
N THR A 23 2.21 15.09 17.61
CA THR A 23 1.40 13.85 17.55
C THR A 23 2.30 12.64 17.31
N ALA A 24 3.26 12.74 16.39
CA ALA A 24 4.20 11.65 16.12
C ALA A 24 5.08 11.32 17.34
N ILE A 25 5.53 12.33 18.08
CA ILE A 25 6.34 12.13 19.31
C ILE A 25 5.49 11.43 20.40
N VAL A 26 4.26 11.86 20.61
CA VAL A 26 3.34 11.25 21.57
C VAL A 26 3.05 9.80 21.21
N VAL A 27 2.75 9.53 19.95
CA VAL A 27 2.54 8.15 19.45
C VAL A 27 3.77 7.29 19.64
N GLY A 28 4.97 7.80 19.29
CA GLY A 28 6.24 7.11 19.52
C GLY A 28 6.46 6.77 20.99
N PHE A 29 6.16 7.69 21.89
CA PHE A 29 6.26 7.46 23.34
C PHE A 29 5.26 6.40 23.82
N LEU A 30 4.01 6.43 23.31
CA LEU A 30 3.02 5.41 23.62
C LEU A 30 3.43 4.03 23.11
N PHE A 31 4.07 3.93 21.94
CA PHE A 31 4.63 2.67 21.47
C PHE A 31 5.75 2.15 22.38
N LEU A 32 6.63 3.03 22.87
CA LEU A 32 7.67 2.63 23.85
C LEU A 32 7.05 2.12 25.15
N LEU A 33 6.02 2.78 25.65
CA LEU A 33 5.26 2.27 26.80
C LEU A 33 4.60 0.92 26.49
N GLY A 34 4.05 0.75 25.27
CA GLY A 34 3.43 -0.47 24.81
C GLY A 34 4.37 -1.70 24.88
N VAL A 35 5.68 -1.50 24.71
CA VAL A 35 6.66 -2.59 24.83
C VAL A 35 6.62 -3.23 26.21
N PHE A 36 6.39 -2.46 27.27
CA PHE A 36 6.28 -2.98 28.65
C PHE A 36 4.96 -3.75 28.89
N PHE A 37 3.94 -3.48 28.07
CA PHE A 37 2.63 -4.11 28.15
C PHE A 37 2.37 -5.10 27.01
N THR A 38 3.40 -5.62 26.37
CA THR A 38 3.31 -6.52 25.22
C THR A 38 2.38 -7.71 25.47
N ASP A 39 2.46 -8.32 26.66
CA ASP A 39 1.63 -9.48 27.02
C ASP A 39 0.13 -9.14 27.05
N VAL A 40 -0.23 -7.91 27.44
CA VAL A 40 -1.61 -7.43 27.42
C VAL A 40 -2.10 -7.25 25.99
N PHE A 41 -1.26 -6.70 25.09
CA PHE A 41 -1.61 -6.50 23.69
C PHE A 41 -1.73 -7.82 22.94
N ILE A 42 -0.88 -8.80 23.21
CA ILE A 42 -0.94 -10.14 22.61
C ILE A 42 -2.20 -10.89 23.07
N ALA A 43 -2.70 -10.61 24.27
CA ALA A 43 -3.93 -11.22 24.79
C ALA A 43 -5.20 -10.71 24.06
N ILE A 44 -5.12 -9.59 23.31
CA ILE A 44 -6.27 -9.09 22.55
C ILE A 44 -6.45 -9.94 21.27
N PRO A 45 -7.55 -10.68 21.14
CA PRO A 45 -7.77 -11.54 20.00
C PRO A 45 -8.13 -10.72 18.75
N ASN A 46 -7.77 -11.23 17.58
CA ASN A 46 -7.98 -10.56 16.28
C ASN A 46 -9.46 -10.20 16.00
N TYR A 47 -10.41 -10.97 16.52
CA TYR A 47 -11.83 -10.66 16.36
C TYR A 47 -12.27 -9.41 17.15
N ALA A 48 -11.52 -8.99 18.17
CA ALA A 48 -11.80 -7.77 18.89
C ALA A 48 -11.30 -6.51 18.15
N THR A 49 -10.22 -6.64 17.35
CA THR A 49 -9.67 -5.55 16.55
C THR A 49 -10.35 -5.36 15.19
N ALA A 50 -10.95 -6.42 14.65
CA ALA A 50 -11.60 -6.40 13.34
C ALA A 50 -12.69 -5.31 13.20
N PRO A 51 -13.62 -5.09 14.15
CA PRO A 51 -14.62 -4.03 14.05
C PRO A 51 -14.02 -2.63 13.96
N ALA A 52 -12.95 -2.36 14.71
CA ALA A 52 -12.25 -1.08 14.66
C ALA A 52 -11.64 -0.83 13.28
N LEU A 53 -10.99 -1.85 12.70
CA LEU A 53 -10.46 -1.78 11.34
C LEU A 53 -11.55 -1.58 10.29
N MET A 54 -12.73 -2.19 10.45
CA MET A 54 -13.86 -1.96 9.56
C MET A 54 -14.35 -0.52 9.59
N VAL A 55 -14.43 0.09 10.77
CA VAL A 55 -14.82 1.50 10.91
C VAL A 55 -13.79 2.42 10.23
N ILE A 56 -12.51 2.21 10.50
CA ILE A 56 -11.43 2.98 9.85
C ILE A 56 -11.48 2.80 8.34
N GLY A 57 -11.64 1.57 7.85
CA GLY A 57 -11.79 1.28 6.43
C GLY A 57 -12.97 2.01 5.79
N ALA A 58 -14.13 2.05 6.47
CA ALA A 58 -15.31 2.78 6.01
C ALA A 58 -15.06 4.30 5.92
N MET A 59 -14.34 4.87 6.89
CA MET A 59 -13.94 6.30 6.85
C MET A 59 -13.04 6.60 5.65
N MET A 60 -12.11 5.71 5.34
CA MET A 60 -11.18 5.84 4.22
C MET A 60 -11.84 5.64 2.85
N MET A 61 -12.99 4.96 2.78
CA MET A 61 -13.73 4.78 1.52
C MET A 61 -14.19 6.10 0.86
N ARG A 62 -14.19 7.20 1.59
CA ARG A 62 -14.48 8.53 1.00
C ARG A 62 -13.53 8.86 -0.14
N GLY A 63 -12.25 8.51 -0.03
CA GLY A 63 -11.26 8.72 -1.07
C GLY A 63 -11.53 7.94 -2.37
N VAL A 64 -12.29 6.84 -2.30
CA VAL A 64 -12.70 6.07 -3.49
C VAL A 64 -13.64 6.86 -4.38
N GLY A 65 -14.44 7.78 -3.80
CA GLY A 65 -15.32 8.70 -4.53
C GLY A 65 -14.57 9.72 -5.38
N ASP A 66 -13.32 10.04 -5.04
CA ASP A 66 -12.49 11.01 -5.78
C ASP A 66 -11.83 10.39 -7.02
N ILE A 67 -11.89 9.06 -7.16
CA ILE A 67 -11.37 8.35 -8.33
C ILE A 67 -12.28 8.65 -9.54
N LYS A 68 -11.66 9.03 -10.65
CA LYS A 68 -12.36 9.27 -11.93
C LYS A 68 -12.75 7.94 -12.58
N TRP A 69 -13.87 7.38 -12.16
CA TRP A 69 -14.39 6.10 -12.66
C TRP A 69 -14.82 6.15 -14.13
N ASP A 70 -15.12 7.34 -14.67
CA ASP A 70 -15.47 7.56 -16.06
C ASP A 70 -14.27 7.44 -17.00
N ASP A 71 -13.05 7.55 -16.46
CA ASP A 71 -11.81 7.40 -17.22
C ASP A 71 -11.30 5.96 -17.09
N ILE A 72 -11.43 5.19 -18.17
CA ILE A 72 -11.00 3.77 -18.22
C ILE A 72 -9.52 3.62 -17.87
N GLU A 73 -8.68 4.59 -18.23
CA GLU A 73 -7.24 4.56 -17.95
C GLU A 73 -6.95 4.61 -16.43
N VAL A 74 -7.85 5.17 -15.64
CA VAL A 74 -7.75 5.26 -14.18
C VAL A 74 -8.62 4.22 -13.49
N ALA A 75 -9.81 3.96 -14.02
CA ALA A 75 -10.80 3.07 -13.41
C ALA A 75 -10.31 1.61 -13.33
N ILE A 76 -9.72 1.08 -14.41
CA ILE A 76 -9.23 -0.31 -14.43
C ILE A 76 -8.10 -0.53 -13.42
N PRO A 77 -7.03 0.28 -13.37
CA PRO A 77 -5.99 0.14 -12.35
C PRO A 77 -6.50 0.30 -10.92
N ALA A 78 -7.39 1.27 -10.69
CA ALA A 78 -7.99 1.47 -9.38
C ALA A 78 -8.82 0.26 -8.94
N PHE A 79 -9.64 -0.28 -9.84
CA PHE A 79 -10.40 -1.50 -9.57
C PHE A 79 -9.49 -2.69 -9.27
N LEU A 80 -8.45 -2.92 -10.08
CA LEU A 80 -7.49 -4.00 -9.86
C LEU A 80 -6.78 -3.85 -8.52
N THR A 81 -6.36 -2.65 -8.14
CA THR A 81 -5.75 -2.38 -6.84
C THR A 81 -6.69 -2.78 -5.70
N ILE A 82 -7.93 -2.29 -5.72
CA ILE A 82 -8.92 -2.55 -4.67
C ILE A 82 -9.28 -4.03 -4.59
N ALA A 83 -9.48 -4.68 -5.75
CA ALA A 83 -9.89 -6.07 -5.82
C ALA A 83 -8.76 -7.03 -5.42
N LEU A 84 -7.53 -6.79 -5.89
CA LEU A 84 -6.42 -7.72 -5.65
C LEU A 84 -5.89 -7.67 -4.21
N MET A 85 -6.01 -6.55 -3.49
CA MET A 85 -5.58 -6.48 -2.08
C MET A 85 -6.16 -7.59 -1.20
N PRO A 86 -7.48 -7.81 -1.15
CA PRO A 86 -8.04 -8.89 -0.35
C PRO A 86 -7.77 -10.29 -0.91
N PHE A 87 -7.68 -10.44 -2.24
CA PHE A 87 -7.41 -11.75 -2.86
C PHE A 87 -5.98 -12.22 -2.65
N ALA A 88 -5.02 -11.31 -2.71
CA ALA A 88 -3.60 -11.61 -2.47
C ALA A 88 -3.23 -11.62 -0.98
N TYR A 89 -4.15 -11.23 -0.08
CA TYR A 89 -3.85 -10.98 1.34
C TYR A 89 -2.65 -10.04 1.56
N SER A 90 -2.40 -9.16 0.59
CA SER A 90 -1.23 -8.27 0.56
C SER A 90 -1.61 -6.91 -0.03
N ILE A 91 -1.40 -5.86 0.76
CA ILE A 91 -1.60 -4.48 0.31
C ILE A 91 -0.55 -4.12 -0.77
N ALA A 92 0.68 -4.60 -0.59
CA ALA A 92 1.78 -4.32 -1.51
C ALA A 92 1.50 -4.90 -2.90
N ASP A 93 0.98 -6.13 -2.96
CA ASP A 93 0.65 -6.80 -4.23
C ASP A 93 -0.48 -6.07 -4.96
N GLY A 94 -1.53 -5.67 -4.24
CA GLY A 94 -2.60 -4.89 -4.83
C GLY A 94 -2.12 -3.58 -5.44
N ILE A 95 -1.26 -2.83 -4.74
CA ILE A 95 -0.67 -1.58 -5.24
C ILE A 95 0.23 -1.85 -6.45
N ALA A 96 1.08 -2.89 -6.38
CA ALA A 96 1.99 -3.23 -7.47
C ALA A 96 1.25 -3.55 -8.77
N TRP A 97 0.25 -4.42 -8.72
CA TRP A 97 -0.58 -4.75 -9.88
C TRP A 97 -1.38 -3.56 -10.39
N GLY A 98 -1.85 -2.68 -9.50
CA GLY A 98 -2.48 -1.42 -9.87
C GLY A 98 -1.55 -0.51 -10.67
N VAL A 99 -0.33 -0.29 -10.19
CA VAL A 99 0.68 0.54 -10.86
C VAL A 99 1.11 -0.08 -12.19
N ILE A 100 1.38 -1.39 -12.24
CA ILE A 100 1.76 -2.10 -13.45
C ILE A 100 0.65 -2.00 -14.51
N SER A 101 -0.61 -2.23 -14.11
CA SER A 101 -1.75 -2.13 -15.02
C SER A 101 -1.97 -0.70 -15.55
N TYR A 102 -1.79 0.32 -14.69
CA TYR A 102 -1.86 1.72 -15.08
C TYR A 102 -0.85 2.04 -16.19
N VAL A 103 0.39 1.65 -15.99
CA VAL A 103 1.45 1.88 -16.97
C VAL A 103 1.19 1.09 -18.25
N ALA A 104 0.76 -0.18 -18.15
CA ALA A 104 0.44 -1.01 -19.31
C ALA A 104 -0.68 -0.39 -20.16
N ILE A 105 -1.75 0.12 -19.54
CA ILE A 105 -2.85 0.77 -20.24
C ILE A 105 -2.38 2.07 -20.91
N LYS A 106 -1.60 2.90 -20.20
CA LYS A 106 -1.04 4.13 -20.77
C LYS A 106 -0.14 3.86 -21.98
N PHE A 107 0.65 2.78 -21.95
CA PHE A 107 1.42 2.34 -23.09
C PHE A 107 0.52 1.89 -24.26
N ALA A 108 -0.53 1.14 -23.98
CA ALA A 108 -1.46 0.65 -24.99
C ALA A 108 -2.24 1.79 -25.68
N VAL A 109 -2.56 2.85 -24.95
CA VAL A 109 -3.24 4.06 -25.47
C VAL A 109 -2.27 5.02 -26.17
N GLY A 110 -0.95 4.77 -26.11
CA GLY A 110 0.07 5.61 -26.77
C GLY A 110 0.45 6.88 -25.99
N LYS A 111 0.02 7.02 -24.74
CA LYS A 111 0.33 8.17 -23.87
C LYS A 111 1.62 7.96 -23.05
N TYR A 112 2.63 7.35 -23.66
CA TYR A 112 3.90 7.04 -23.00
C TYR A 112 4.69 8.30 -22.56
N GLU A 113 4.45 9.45 -23.18
CA GLU A 113 5.10 10.71 -22.82
C GLU A 113 4.77 11.15 -21.37
N GLU A 114 3.54 10.90 -20.92
CA GLU A 114 3.12 11.23 -19.56
C GLU A 114 3.87 10.37 -18.50
N ILE A 115 4.16 9.13 -18.85
CA ILE A 115 4.89 8.20 -17.98
C ILE A 115 6.37 8.59 -17.91
N ILE A 116 6.99 8.89 -19.06
CA ILE A 116 8.40 9.29 -19.15
C ILE A 116 8.62 10.61 -18.42
N LYS A 117 7.66 11.53 -18.50
CA LYS A 117 7.74 12.82 -17.80
C LYS A 117 7.65 12.65 -16.28
N ASN A 118 6.95 11.62 -15.79
CA ASN A 118 6.87 11.31 -14.37
C ASN A 118 7.93 10.26 -13.99
N GLN A 119 9.16 10.72 -13.78
CA GLN A 119 10.31 9.87 -13.45
C GLN A 119 10.05 8.98 -12.22
N ILE A 120 9.30 9.47 -11.23
CA ILE A 120 8.99 8.73 -10.01
C ILE A 120 8.10 7.53 -10.33
N LEU A 121 7.06 7.73 -11.14
CA LEU A 121 6.17 6.66 -11.58
C LEU A 121 6.93 5.58 -12.38
N MET A 122 7.85 6.01 -13.25
CA MET A 122 8.67 5.10 -14.04
C MET A 122 9.60 4.26 -13.16
N ILE A 123 10.27 4.88 -12.18
CA ILE A 123 11.15 4.17 -11.25
C ILE A 123 10.35 3.15 -10.42
N ILE A 124 9.20 3.55 -9.86
CA ILE A 124 8.35 2.65 -9.07
C ILE A 124 7.87 1.48 -9.93
N THR A 125 7.43 1.73 -11.16
CA THR A 125 6.97 0.67 -12.07
C THR A 125 8.08 -0.31 -12.40
N VAL A 126 9.27 0.17 -12.72
CA VAL A 126 10.43 -0.70 -13.03
C VAL A 126 10.80 -1.53 -11.80
N LEU A 127 10.85 -0.93 -10.62
CA LEU A 127 11.14 -1.65 -9.38
C LEU A 127 10.08 -2.72 -9.08
N MET A 128 8.79 -2.38 -9.20
CA MET A 128 7.70 -3.33 -8.97
C MET A 128 7.70 -4.45 -10.02
N THR A 129 7.90 -4.12 -11.30
CA THR A 129 7.98 -5.11 -12.36
C THR A 129 9.18 -6.04 -12.17
N MET A 130 10.33 -5.49 -11.79
CA MET A 130 11.53 -6.26 -11.50
C MET A 130 11.35 -7.16 -10.27
N PHE A 131 10.59 -6.72 -9.27
CA PHE A 131 10.27 -7.51 -8.09
C PHE A 131 9.42 -8.74 -8.43
N TYR A 132 8.41 -8.59 -9.32
CA TYR A 132 7.47 -9.66 -9.67
C TYR A 132 7.89 -10.54 -10.86
N LEU A 133 8.79 -10.08 -11.73
CA LEU A 133 9.27 -10.83 -12.92
C LEU A 133 10.47 -11.73 -12.62
N GLY A 134 10.76 -12.02 -11.35
CA GLY A 134 11.80 -12.98 -10.97
C GLY A 134 11.52 -14.37 -11.55
N PRO A 135 12.55 -15.09 -12.05
CA PRO A 135 12.39 -16.42 -12.59
C PRO A 135 12.06 -17.43 -11.48
N GLY A 136 10.85 -17.99 -11.53
CA GLY A 136 10.39 -19.03 -10.59
C GLY A 136 9.67 -18.45 -9.36
N ASP A 137 9.78 -19.16 -8.24
CA ASP A 137 9.15 -18.82 -6.95
C ASP A 137 9.98 -17.79 -6.14
N GLN A 138 11.07 -17.27 -6.72
CA GLN A 138 12.00 -16.33 -6.10
C GLN A 138 11.81 -14.94 -6.71
N THR A 139 11.92 -13.90 -5.86
CA THR A 139 11.97 -12.54 -6.36
C THR A 139 13.24 -12.31 -7.16
N THR A 140 13.24 -11.39 -8.13
CA THR A 140 14.45 -11.05 -8.92
C THR A 140 15.62 -10.68 -8.02
N PHE A 141 15.36 -10.11 -6.84
CA PHE A 141 16.39 -9.78 -5.87
C PHE A 141 17.05 -11.03 -5.25
N ASP A 142 16.27 -12.05 -4.92
CA ASP A 142 16.80 -13.31 -4.39
C ASP A 142 17.66 -14.01 -5.44
N TYR A 143 17.21 -13.99 -6.71
CA TYR A 143 17.97 -14.54 -7.82
C TYR A 143 19.31 -13.81 -8.07
N ILE A 144 19.32 -12.47 -7.98
CA ILE A 144 20.55 -11.67 -8.12
C ILE A 144 21.49 -11.92 -6.94
N PHE A 145 20.96 -12.07 -5.72
CA PHE A 145 21.76 -12.40 -4.54
C PHE A 145 22.39 -13.78 -4.62
N ASP A 146 21.65 -14.77 -5.11
CA ASP A 146 22.16 -16.14 -5.33
C ASP A 146 23.23 -16.19 -6.44
N LEU A 147 23.14 -15.30 -7.43
CA LEU A 147 24.11 -15.22 -8.53
C LEU A 147 25.43 -14.53 -8.11
N LEU A 148 25.38 -13.70 -7.06
CA LEU A 148 26.52 -12.93 -6.56
C LEU A 148 27.28 -13.64 -5.42
N ASN A 149 26.74 -14.77 -4.92
CA ASN A 149 27.34 -15.56 -3.83
C ASN A 149 27.83 -16.91 -4.33
#